data_a289882cde794a3e2558cc72a0d1354d
#
_entry.id   a289882cde794a3e2558cc72a0d1354d
#
_cell.length_a   1.000
_cell.length_b   1.000
_cell.length_c   1.000
_cell.angle_alpha   90.00
_cell.angle_beta   90.00
_cell.angle_gamma   90.00
#
_symmetry.space_group_name_H-M   'P 1'
#
loop_
_entity.id
_entity.type
_entity.pdbx_description
1 polymer ?
#
loop_
_entity_poly.entity_id
_entity_poly.type
_entity_poly.pdbx_seq_one_letter_code
_entity_poly.pdbx_strand_id
1 'polypeptide(L)'
;ITASILSKKLAAGLEGLVLDDKVGSGAFMKDIGAARDLAQALVGTANAAGCPTRALISDMSQPLVPSLGNALEVAEVMRVLGGESQGPMAKLSAALGGVLLAGAGLAKDADDGAAKIIAAIADGRAAERFGAMIAALGGPVHFVESWRRFLPEATVMREVTAPEGGIVQSIDGEALGLAVVALGGGRVVESDPVDPAVGLSDVIRLGTRVEKGQALAVVHASRPMQADRAVAAVRAAITLGDAATSTPELIVERIG
;
A
#
# COMPACT_ATOMS: atom_id res chain seq x y z
N ILE A 1 1.66 2.65 -21.83
CA ILE A 1 1.44 2.81 -20.38
C ILE A 1 1.15 4.27 -20.05
N THR A 2 2.02 5.24 -20.41
CA THR A 2 1.87 6.68 -20.12
C THR A 2 0.50 7.23 -20.52
N ALA A 3 0.05 7.01 -21.75
CA ALA A 3 -1.27 7.45 -22.21
C ALA A 3 -2.42 6.84 -21.40
N SER A 4 -2.35 5.56 -21.05
CA SER A 4 -3.36 4.87 -20.26
C SER A 4 -3.45 5.42 -18.82
N ILE A 5 -2.33 5.77 -18.22
CA ILE A 5 -2.29 6.34 -16.86
C ILE A 5 -2.79 7.78 -16.87
N LEU A 6 -2.35 8.61 -17.81
CA LEU A 6 -2.62 10.04 -17.81
C LEU A 6 -3.99 10.41 -18.38
N SER A 7 -4.54 9.65 -19.36
CA SER A 7 -5.80 10.00 -20.02
C SER A 7 -6.94 10.24 -19.02
N LYS A 8 -7.10 9.36 -18.04
CA LYS A 8 -8.15 9.47 -17.02
C LYS A 8 -7.94 10.67 -16.09
N LYS A 9 -6.69 10.98 -15.76
CA LYS A 9 -6.33 12.09 -14.86
C LYS A 9 -6.51 13.44 -15.55
N LEU A 10 -6.05 13.55 -16.81
CA LEU A 10 -6.19 14.76 -17.61
C LEU A 10 -7.65 15.02 -17.94
N ALA A 11 -8.44 13.98 -18.26
CA ALA A 11 -9.89 14.11 -18.51
C ALA A 11 -10.66 14.62 -17.28
N ALA A 12 -10.16 14.40 -16.06
CA ALA A 12 -10.76 14.91 -14.85
C ALA A 12 -10.51 16.42 -14.61
N GLY A 13 -9.66 17.07 -15.42
CA GLY A 13 -9.37 18.50 -15.32
C GLY A 13 -8.63 18.88 -14.05
N LEU A 14 -7.62 18.09 -13.67
CA LEU A 14 -6.85 18.31 -12.44
C LEU A 14 -5.99 19.58 -12.54
N GLU A 15 -5.98 20.38 -11.48
CA GLU A 15 -5.15 21.57 -11.32
C GLU A 15 -3.70 21.25 -10.91
N GLY A 16 -3.46 20.05 -10.41
CA GLY A 16 -2.14 19.54 -10.04
C GLY A 16 -2.19 18.04 -9.75
N LEU A 17 -1.05 17.37 -9.92
CA LEU A 17 -0.95 15.93 -9.78
C LEU A 17 0.37 15.56 -9.09
N VAL A 18 0.30 14.60 -8.17
CA VAL A 18 1.47 13.86 -7.70
C VAL A 18 1.30 12.38 -8.01
N LEU A 19 2.35 11.76 -8.53
CA LEU A 19 2.38 10.33 -8.85
C LEU A 19 3.26 9.60 -7.84
N ASP A 20 2.84 8.41 -7.47
CA ASP A 20 3.61 7.45 -6.68
C ASP A 20 4.00 6.29 -7.59
N ASP A 21 5.21 6.33 -8.14
CA ASP A 21 5.74 5.30 -9.03
C ASP A 21 6.49 4.26 -8.20
N LYS A 22 6.00 3.02 -8.24
CA LYS A 22 6.53 1.92 -7.44
C LYS A 22 7.70 1.23 -8.15
N VAL A 23 8.73 0.84 -7.36
CA VAL A 23 9.84 0.00 -7.81
C VAL A 23 10.07 -1.15 -6.83
N GLY A 24 10.36 -2.36 -7.32
CA GLY A 24 10.64 -3.53 -6.49
C GLY A 24 9.83 -4.77 -6.87
N SER A 25 9.92 -5.82 -6.06
CA SER A 25 9.31 -7.14 -6.36
C SER A 25 7.79 -7.10 -6.55
N GLY A 26 7.10 -6.23 -5.83
CA GLY A 26 5.65 -6.05 -5.95
C GLY A 26 5.22 -5.07 -7.04
N ALA A 27 6.16 -4.30 -7.62
CA ALA A 27 5.87 -3.25 -8.59
C ALA A 27 5.87 -3.77 -10.02
N PHE A 28 5.28 -2.98 -10.94
CA PHE A 28 5.42 -3.21 -12.37
C PHE A 28 6.86 -2.99 -12.85
N MET A 29 7.53 -1.91 -12.36
CA MET A 29 8.94 -1.66 -12.62
C MET A 29 9.80 -2.37 -11.57
N LYS A 30 10.67 -3.27 -12.03
CA LYS A 30 11.53 -4.08 -11.13
C LYS A 30 12.88 -3.41 -10.84
N ASP A 31 13.31 -2.46 -11.67
CA ASP A 31 14.55 -1.71 -11.51
C ASP A 31 14.32 -0.20 -11.51
N ILE A 32 15.22 0.52 -10.84
CA ILE A 32 15.12 1.97 -10.65
C ILE A 32 15.29 2.77 -11.94
N GLY A 33 16.05 2.25 -12.92
CA GLY A 33 16.24 2.91 -14.20
C GLY A 33 14.93 2.99 -14.98
N ALA A 34 14.24 1.83 -15.11
CA ALA A 34 12.93 1.74 -15.77
C ALA A 34 11.86 2.56 -15.03
N ALA A 35 11.87 2.57 -13.69
CA ALA A 35 10.96 3.40 -12.90
C ALA A 35 11.20 4.89 -13.14
N ARG A 36 12.46 5.33 -13.17
CA ARG A 36 12.83 6.72 -13.46
C ARG A 36 12.39 7.16 -14.85
N ASP A 37 12.63 6.33 -15.88
CA ASP A 37 12.23 6.63 -17.25
C ASP A 37 10.71 6.77 -17.37
N LEU A 38 9.94 5.90 -16.71
CA LEU A 38 8.49 5.99 -16.66
C LEU A 38 8.03 7.27 -15.94
N ALA A 39 8.57 7.55 -14.77
CA ALA A 39 8.22 8.73 -13.98
C ALA A 39 8.50 10.03 -14.76
N GLN A 40 9.67 10.13 -15.41
CA GLN A 40 10.03 11.27 -16.24
C GLN A 40 9.08 11.44 -17.44
N ALA A 41 8.73 10.33 -18.11
CA ALA A 41 7.79 10.36 -19.23
C ALA A 41 6.38 10.80 -18.78
N LEU A 42 5.91 10.32 -17.61
CA LEU A 42 4.62 10.71 -17.05
C LEU A 42 4.60 12.18 -16.66
N VAL A 43 5.60 12.65 -15.90
CA VAL A 43 5.74 14.04 -15.46
C VAL A 43 5.85 14.98 -16.65
N GLY A 44 6.74 14.68 -17.62
CA GLY A 44 6.94 15.49 -18.81
C GLY A 44 5.66 15.61 -19.66
N THR A 45 4.96 14.48 -19.88
CA THR A 45 3.73 14.46 -20.69
C THR A 45 2.59 15.23 -20.00
N ALA A 46 2.40 15.05 -18.69
CA ALA A 46 1.34 15.74 -17.97
C ALA A 46 1.59 17.25 -17.87
N ASN A 47 2.85 17.68 -17.63
CA ASN A 47 3.23 19.08 -17.65
C ASN A 47 3.03 19.72 -19.04
N ALA A 48 3.40 19.03 -20.11
CA ALA A 48 3.16 19.48 -21.48
C ALA A 48 1.68 19.60 -21.81
N ALA A 49 0.82 18.80 -21.18
CA ALA A 49 -0.64 18.88 -21.30
C ALA A 49 -1.28 19.94 -20.38
N GLY A 50 -0.49 20.74 -19.65
CA GLY A 50 -0.97 21.82 -18.80
C GLY A 50 -1.38 21.39 -17.39
N CYS A 51 -1.09 20.16 -16.96
CA CYS A 51 -1.34 19.70 -15.59
C CYS A 51 0.00 19.64 -14.82
N PRO A 52 0.28 20.61 -13.92
CA PRO A 52 1.49 20.61 -13.09
C PRO A 52 1.64 19.29 -12.33
N THR A 53 2.67 18.53 -12.66
CA THR A 53 2.83 17.15 -12.16
C THR A 53 4.23 16.93 -11.62
N ARG A 54 4.31 16.20 -10.51
CA ARG A 54 5.54 15.67 -9.90
C ARG A 54 5.36 14.19 -9.58
N ALA A 55 6.46 13.47 -9.39
CA ALA A 55 6.42 12.08 -8.99
C ALA A 55 7.40 11.78 -7.85
N LEU A 56 7.05 10.80 -7.02
CA LEU A 56 7.94 10.12 -6.10
C LEU A 56 8.11 8.68 -6.58
N ILE A 57 9.35 8.19 -6.60
CA ILE A 57 9.61 6.76 -6.78
C ILE A 57 9.73 6.16 -5.38
N SER A 58 8.88 5.18 -5.08
CA SER A 58 8.84 4.55 -3.77
C SER A 58 9.06 3.04 -3.84
N ASP A 59 9.67 2.49 -2.77
CA ASP A 59 9.97 1.07 -2.67
C ASP A 59 8.70 0.21 -2.54
N MET A 60 8.67 -0.87 -3.31
CA MET A 60 7.68 -1.94 -3.23
C MET A 60 8.36 -3.34 -3.22
N SER A 61 9.54 -3.44 -2.64
CA SER A 61 10.24 -4.72 -2.41
C SER A 61 9.62 -5.53 -1.27
N GLN A 62 8.67 -4.94 -0.57
CA GLN A 62 7.82 -5.53 0.45
C GLN A 62 6.49 -4.76 0.51
N PRO A 63 5.40 -5.32 1.06
CA PRO A 63 4.16 -4.58 1.27
C PRO A 63 4.39 -3.31 2.09
N LEU A 64 3.72 -2.20 1.72
CA LEU A 64 3.83 -0.92 2.43
C LEU A 64 3.42 -1.05 3.91
N VAL A 65 2.34 -1.79 4.13
CA VAL A 65 1.83 -2.17 5.46
C VAL A 65 1.83 -3.70 5.59
N PRO A 66 1.79 -4.26 6.81
CA PRO A 66 1.82 -5.71 7.00
C PRO A 66 0.50 -6.40 6.63
N SER A 67 -0.31 -5.80 5.79
CA SER A 67 -1.64 -6.29 5.39
C SER A 67 -1.84 -6.15 3.88
N LEU A 68 -2.50 -7.14 3.27
CA LEU A 68 -2.95 -7.16 1.88
C LEU A 68 -4.38 -7.69 1.83
N GLY A 69 -5.31 -6.95 1.24
CA GLY A 69 -6.73 -7.28 1.16
C GLY A 69 -7.61 -6.13 1.64
N ASN A 70 -8.79 -5.97 1.04
CA ASN A 70 -9.58 -4.74 1.17
C ASN A 70 -9.85 -4.32 2.63
N ALA A 71 -10.51 -5.16 3.43
CA ALA A 71 -10.84 -4.81 4.82
C ALA A 71 -9.59 -4.69 5.69
N LEU A 72 -8.60 -5.54 5.47
CA LEU A 72 -7.35 -5.55 6.23
C LEU A 72 -6.53 -4.27 5.98
N GLU A 73 -6.46 -3.80 4.73
CA GLU A 73 -5.79 -2.54 4.40
C GLU A 73 -6.57 -1.32 4.93
N VAL A 74 -7.91 -1.33 4.87
CA VAL A 74 -8.72 -0.27 5.51
C VAL A 74 -8.50 -0.24 7.03
N ALA A 75 -8.31 -1.39 7.67
CA ALA A 75 -7.95 -1.44 9.09
C ALA A 75 -6.60 -0.74 9.37
N GLU A 76 -5.59 -0.91 8.49
CA GLU A 76 -4.32 -0.18 8.60
C GLU A 76 -4.51 1.33 8.41
N VAL A 77 -5.32 1.74 7.44
CA VAL A 77 -5.69 3.16 7.24
C VAL A 77 -6.31 3.73 8.52
N MET A 78 -7.24 3.01 9.13
CA MET A 78 -7.89 3.47 10.36
C MET A 78 -6.94 3.56 11.55
N ARG A 79 -5.95 2.65 11.66
CA ARG A 79 -4.89 2.76 12.67
C ARG A 79 -4.02 4.02 12.48
N VAL A 80 -3.70 4.36 11.22
CA VAL A 80 -2.96 5.59 10.91
C VAL A 80 -3.82 6.82 11.25
N LEU A 81 -5.06 6.87 10.81
CA LEU A 81 -5.97 8.00 11.05
C LEU A 81 -6.34 8.16 12.53
N GLY A 82 -6.37 7.06 13.29
CA GLY A 82 -6.58 7.06 14.74
C GLY A 82 -5.33 7.38 15.56
N GLY A 83 -4.18 7.61 14.90
CA GLY A 83 -2.91 7.91 15.58
C GLY A 83 -2.21 6.68 16.19
N GLU A 84 -2.73 5.48 15.96
CA GLU A 84 -2.15 4.22 16.49
C GLU A 84 -0.87 3.81 15.74
N SER A 85 -0.67 4.31 14.51
CA SER A 85 0.48 3.99 13.66
C SER A 85 1.03 5.22 12.94
N GLN A 86 2.35 5.41 13.01
CA GLN A 86 3.10 6.41 12.22
C GLN A 86 4.11 5.73 11.28
N GLY A 87 3.76 4.53 10.82
CA GLY A 87 4.58 3.68 9.98
C GLY A 87 4.75 4.19 8.53
N PRO A 88 5.23 3.32 7.63
CA PRO A 88 5.53 3.68 6.24
C PRO A 88 4.35 4.30 5.49
N MET A 89 3.10 3.86 5.73
CA MET A 89 1.91 4.42 5.10
C MET A 89 1.73 5.91 5.45
N ALA A 90 1.83 6.28 6.73
CA ALA A 90 1.72 7.69 7.15
C ALA A 90 2.85 8.54 6.53
N LYS A 91 4.08 8.03 6.54
CA LYS A 91 5.27 8.70 5.97
C LYS A 91 5.14 8.93 4.47
N LEU A 92 4.74 7.91 3.70
CA LEU A 92 4.57 8.04 2.25
C LEU A 92 3.41 8.97 1.91
N SER A 93 2.27 8.86 2.61
CA SER A 93 1.12 9.74 2.43
C SER A 93 1.47 11.19 2.72
N ALA A 94 2.25 11.44 3.79
CA ALA A 94 2.72 12.78 4.12
C ALA A 94 3.67 13.34 3.05
N ALA A 95 4.59 12.53 2.53
CA ALA A 95 5.52 12.96 1.50
C ALA A 95 4.80 13.31 0.19
N LEU A 96 3.88 12.44 -0.28
CA LEU A 96 3.07 12.69 -1.47
C LEU A 96 2.16 13.92 -1.29
N GLY A 97 1.45 13.99 -0.16
CA GLY A 97 0.60 15.13 0.18
C GLY A 97 1.39 16.42 0.33
N GLY A 98 2.61 16.36 0.87
CA GLY A 98 3.51 17.50 0.99
C GLY A 98 3.91 18.09 -0.36
N VAL A 99 4.29 17.21 -1.31
CA VAL A 99 4.60 17.63 -2.69
C VAL A 99 3.37 18.26 -3.37
N LEU A 100 2.18 17.68 -3.17
CA LEU A 100 0.94 18.20 -3.74
C LEU A 100 0.58 19.56 -3.15
N LEU A 101 0.63 19.72 -1.82
CA LEU A 101 0.33 20.98 -1.15
C LEU A 101 1.30 22.10 -1.57
N ALA A 102 2.58 21.79 -1.69
CA ALA A 102 3.58 22.77 -2.17
C ALA A 102 3.30 23.16 -3.64
N GLY A 103 2.96 22.18 -4.49
CA GLY A 103 2.61 22.44 -5.88
C GLY A 103 1.35 23.30 -6.06
N ALA A 104 0.38 23.16 -5.14
CA ALA A 104 -0.84 23.95 -5.08
C ALA A 104 -0.68 25.32 -4.40
N GLY A 105 0.51 25.68 -3.91
CA GLY A 105 0.74 26.93 -3.18
C GLY A 105 0.13 26.96 -1.77
N LEU A 106 -0.26 25.80 -1.23
CA LEU A 106 -0.83 25.64 0.11
C LEU A 106 0.22 25.35 1.19
N ALA A 107 1.45 25.13 0.78
CA ALA A 107 2.61 24.95 1.65
C ALA A 107 3.82 25.65 1.02
N LYS A 108 4.76 26.04 1.88
CA LYS A 108 5.99 26.72 1.47
C LYS A 108 6.87 25.84 0.59
N ASP A 109 7.00 24.59 0.99
CA ASP A 109 7.77 23.52 0.32
C ASP A 109 7.16 22.16 0.67
N ALA A 110 7.73 21.08 0.13
CA ALA A 110 7.24 19.74 0.35
C ALA A 110 7.34 19.29 1.82
N ASP A 111 8.34 19.75 2.54
CA ASP A 111 8.54 19.37 3.95
C ASP A 111 7.54 20.09 4.86
N ASP A 112 7.26 21.39 4.64
CA ASP A 112 6.17 22.12 5.32
C ASP A 112 4.81 21.46 5.00
N GLY A 113 4.58 21.06 3.75
CA GLY A 113 3.38 20.34 3.35
C GLY A 113 3.26 18.99 4.05
N ALA A 114 4.33 18.22 4.12
CA ALA A 114 4.35 16.93 4.84
C ALA A 114 4.06 17.11 6.33
N ALA A 115 4.64 18.14 6.96
CA ALA A 115 4.36 18.48 8.36
C ALA A 115 2.88 18.80 8.58
N LYS A 116 2.22 19.53 7.66
CA LYS A 116 0.78 19.83 7.71
C LYS A 116 -0.07 18.58 7.61
N ILE A 117 0.31 17.61 6.76
CA ILE A 117 -0.39 16.30 6.66
C ILE A 117 -0.25 15.51 7.97
N ILE A 118 0.96 15.41 8.52
CA ILE A 118 1.19 14.72 9.79
C ILE A 118 0.39 15.39 10.93
N ALA A 119 0.37 16.72 10.98
CA ALA A 119 -0.43 17.45 11.96
C ALA A 119 -1.93 17.16 11.82
N ALA A 120 -2.46 17.10 10.58
CA ALA A 120 -3.87 16.77 10.34
C ALA A 120 -4.23 15.33 10.71
N ILE A 121 -3.28 14.39 10.61
CA ILE A 121 -3.46 13.02 11.11
C ILE A 121 -3.47 13.04 12.65
N ALA A 122 -2.49 13.72 13.26
CA ALA A 122 -2.30 13.70 14.70
C ALA A 122 -3.44 14.39 15.48
N ASP A 123 -4.04 15.46 14.93
CA ASP A 123 -5.11 16.22 15.58
C ASP A 123 -6.53 15.73 15.22
N GLY A 124 -6.65 14.66 14.42
CA GLY A 124 -7.91 14.00 14.07
C GLY A 124 -8.66 14.59 12.87
N ARG A 125 -8.23 15.74 12.31
CA ARG A 125 -8.87 16.33 11.11
C ARG A 125 -8.90 15.39 9.91
N ALA A 126 -7.86 14.57 9.74
CA ALA A 126 -7.81 13.57 8.67
C ALA A 126 -8.87 12.48 8.87
N ALA A 127 -9.02 11.99 10.11
CA ALA A 127 -10.05 11.01 10.47
C ALA A 127 -11.47 11.57 10.26
N GLU A 128 -11.71 12.81 10.70
CA GLU A 128 -13.00 13.50 10.48
C GLU A 128 -13.34 13.62 8.99
N ARG A 129 -12.36 14.04 8.17
CA ARG A 129 -12.54 14.15 6.72
C ARG A 129 -12.81 12.80 6.06
N PHE A 130 -12.13 11.74 6.52
CA PHE A 130 -12.38 10.38 6.05
C PHE A 130 -13.79 9.91 6.39
N GLY A 131 -14.26 10.15 7.63
CA GLY A 131 -15.63 9.85 8.05
C GLY A 131 -16.69 10.59 7.21
N ALA A 132 -16.48 11.88 6.95
CA ALA A 132 -17.34 12.66 6.08
C ALA A 132 -17.40 12.12 4.64
N MET A 133 -16.26 11.66 4.09
CA MET A 133 -16.19 11.01 2.78
C MET A 133 -17.00 9.70 2.78
N ILE A 134 -16.81 8.83 3.76
CA ILE A 134 -17.55 7.56 3.89
C ILE A 134 -19.07 7.82 3.93
N ALA A 135 -19.51 8.77 4.75
CA ALA A 135 -20.92 9.14 4.85
C ALA A 135 -21.47 9.68 3.53
N ALA A 136 -20.72 10.55 2.84
CA ALA A 136 -21.11 11.10 1.54
C ALA A 136 -21.23 10.03 0.43
N LEU A 137 -20.45 8.95 0.53
CA LEU A 137 -20.54 7.79 -0.36
C LEU A 137 -21.64 6.80 0.03
N GLY A 138 -22.45 7.10 1.05
CA GLY A 138 -23.56 6.25 1.52
C GLY A 138 -23.15 5.18 2.53
N GLY A 139 -21.93 5.25 3.08
CA GLY A 139 -21.46 4.37 4.14
C GLY A 139 -21.94 4.81 5.53
N PRO A 140 -21.58 4.06 6.58
CA PRO A 140 -22.01 4.35 7.96
C PRO A 140 -21.51 5.73 8.44
N VAL A 141 -22.41 6.54 9.02
CA VAL A 141 -22.09 7.88 9.54
C VAL A 141 -21.05 7.82 10.65
N HIS A 142 -21.09 6.76 11.49
CA HIS A 142 -20.15 6.55 12.60
C HIS A 142 -19.07 5.53 12.25
N PHE A 143 -18.61 5.53 10.99
CA PHE A 143 -17.60 4.56 10.55
C PHE A 143 -16.31 4.71 11.34
N VAL A 144 -15.81 5.91 11.50
CA VAL A 144 -14.49 6.17 12.13
C VAL A 144 -14.46 5.69 13.57
N GLU A 145 -15.51 5.93 14.35
CA GLU A 145 -15.60 5.56 15.76
C GLU A 145 -15.78 4.05 15.97
N SER A 146 -16.35 3.37 14.98
CA SER A 146 -16.75 1.96 15.10
C SER A 146 -16.30 1.09 13.93
N TRP A 147 -15.26 1.47 13.22
CA TRP A 147 -14.82 0.85 11.98
C TRP A 147 -14.64 -0.66 12.06
N ARG A 148 -14.15 -1.18 13.21
CA ARG A 148 -14.00 -2.62 13.42
C ARG A 148 -15.32 -3.40 13.30
N ARG A 149 -16.47 -2.78 13.55
CA ARG A 149 -17.78 -3.41 13.43
C ARG A 149 -18.31 -3.43 12.00
N PHE A 150 -17.79 -2.57 11.15
CA PHE A 150 -18.24 -2.42 9.76
C PHE A 150 -17.33 -3.16 8.77
N LEU A 151 -16.11 -3.48 9.15
CA LEU A 151 -15.22 -4.25 8.30
C LEU A 151 -15.58 -5.73 8.39
N PRO A 152 -15.74 -6.42 7.24
CA PRO A 152 -16.00 -7.85 7.23
C PRO A 152 -14.78 -8.64 7.70
N GLU A 153 -15.03 -9.75 8.37
CA GLU A 153 -14.00 -10.68 8.86
C GLU A 153 -14.08 -12.01 8.12
N ALA A 154 -12.92 -12.60 7.85
CA ALA A 154 -12.83 -13.93 7.25
C ALA A 154 -13.20 -15.02 8.27
N THR A 155 -13.81 -16.10 7.77
CA THR A 155 -14.25 -17.22 8.64
C THR A 155 -13.12 -18.19 8.99
N VAL A 156 -12.01 -18.16 8.26
CA VAL A 156 -10.87 -19.06 8.45
C VAL A 156 -9.59 -18.22 8.53
N MET A 157 -8.84 -18.40 9.61
CA MET A 157 -7.52 -17.82 9.78
C MET A 157 -6.47 -18.93 9.88
N ARG A 158 -5.31 -18.76 9.25
CA ARG A 158 -4.17 -19.69 9.28
C ARG A 158 -2.85 -18.94 9.33
N GLU A 159 -2.01 -19.30 10.28
CA GLU A 159 -0.65 -18.81 10.33
C GLU A 159 0.20 -19.47 9.23
N VAL A 160 1.06 -18.66 8.61
CA VAL A 160 2.12 -19.10 7.74
C VAL A 160 3.38 -19.15 8.57
N THR A 161 3.85 -20.34 8.92
CA THR A 161 5.02 -20.48 9.79
C THR A 161 6.31 -20.68 9.01
N ALA A 162 7.42 -20.14 9.54
CA ALA A 162 8.77 -20.31 9.01
C ALA A 162 9.19 -21.79 9.03
N PRO A 163 9.66 -22.37 7.92
CA PRO A 163 10.10 -23.78 7.86
C PRO A 163 11.43 -23.99 8.60
N GLU A 164 12.23 -22.95 8.73
CA GLU A 164 13.55 -22.91 9.37
C GLU A 164 13.79 -21.54 9.99
N GLY A 165 14.82 -21.40 10.81
CA GLY A 165 15.26 -20.09 11.32
C GLY A 165 16.10 -19.36 10.27
N GLY A 166 16.11 -18.00 10.33
CA GLY A 166 16.89 -17.20 9.39
C GLY A 166 16.51 -15.72 9.44
N ILE A 167 17.01 -14.97 8.47
CA ILE A 167 16.66 -13.57 8.23
C ILE A 167 15.86 -13.50 6.93
N VAL A 168 14.77 -12.73 6.90
CA VAL A 168 13.98 -12.51 5.68
C VAL A 168 14.83 -11.78 4.66
N GLN A 169 15.23 -12.49 3.59
CA GLN A 169 16.11 -11.99 2.52
C GLN A 169 15.36 -11.28 1.42
N SER A 170 14.21 -11.83 1.03
CA SER A 170 13.37 -11.27 -0.01
C SER A 170 11.90 -11.63 0.21
N ILE A 171 11.03 -10.78 -0.31
CA ILE A 171 9.59 -10.99 -0.37
C ILE A 171 9.16 -10.78 -1.82
N ASP A 172 8.54 -11.79 -2.42
CA ASP A 172 7.89 -11.65 -3.72
C ASP A 172 6.51 -11.02 -3.55
N GLY A 173 6.48 -9.68 -3.69
CA GLY A 173 5.25 -8.91 -3.51
C GLY A 173 4.17 -9.23 -4.56
N GLU A 174 4.57 -9.61 -5.77
CA GLU A 174 3.65 -10.03 -6.84
C GLU A 174 2.98 -11.37 -6.48
N ALA A 175 3.77 -12.34 -6.01
CA ALA A 175 3.23 -13.62 -5.56
C ALA A 175 2.28 -13.47 -4.36
N LEU A 176 2.57 -12.57 -3.41
CA LEU A 176 1.64 -12.24 -2.32
C LEU A 176 0.33 -11.64 -2.85
N GLY A 177 0.40 -10.72 -3.80
CA GLY A 177 -0.79 -10.14 -4.45
C GLY A 177 -1.63 -11.20 -5.16
N LEU A 178 -0.99 -12.10 -5.92
CA LEU A 178 -1.67 -13.22 -6.59
C LEU A 178 -2.29 -14.20 -5.59
N ALA A 179 -1.68 -14.43 -4.44
CA ALA A 179 -2.29 -15.24 -3.38
C ALA A 179 -3.59 -14.61 -2.86
N VAL A 180 -3.63 -13.27 -2.70
CA VAL A 180 -4.86 -12.55 -2.31
C VAL A 180 -5.93 -12.66 -3.40
N VAL A 181 -5.56 -12.54 -4.68
CA VAL A 181 -6.49 -12.75 -5.81
C VAL A 181 -7.06 -14.17 -5.79
N ALA A 182 -6.22 -15.19 -5.55
CA ALA A 182 -6.64 -16.59 -5.47
C ALA A 182 -7.55 -16.90 -4.27
N LEU A 183 -7.45 -16.12 -3.19
CA LEU A 183 -8.39 -16.14 -2.06
C LEU A 183 -9.77 -15.55 -2.42
N GLY A 184 -9.88 -14.79 -3.50
CA GLY A 184 -11.08 -14.06 -3.90
C GLY A 184 -11.04 -12.57 -3.53
N GLY A 185 -9.90 -12.05 -3.03
CA GLY A 185 -9.72 -10.63 -2.68
C GLY A 185 -9.45 -9.71 -3.87
N GLY A 186 -9.35 -10.26 -5.07
CA GLY A 186 -9.19 -9.52 -6.33
C GLY A 186 -9.92 -10.21 -7.48
N ARG A 187 -9.92 -9.56 -8.66
CA ARG A 187 -10.58 -10.06 -9.87
C ARG A 187 -9.56 -10.61 -10.85
N VAL A 188 -9.86 -11.77 -11.43
CA VAL A 188 -9.15 -12.30 -12.60
C VAL A 188 -9.85 -11.81 -13.87
N VAL A 189 -11.19 -11.78 -13.85
CA VAL A 189 -12.02 -11.17 -14.91
C VAL A 189 -12.97 -10.12 -14.30
N GLU A 190 -13.46 -9.21 -15.12
CA GLU A 190 -14.25 -8.05 -14.66
C GLU A 190 -15.50 -8.44 -13.86
N SER A 191 -16.14 -9.57 -14.22
CA SER A 191 -17.36 -10.08 -13.58
C SER A 191 -17.13 -10.80 -12.25
N ASP A 192 -15.90 -11.05 -11.84
CA ASP A 192 -15.62 -11.78 -10.61
C ASP A 192 -16.08 -10.97 -9.39
N PRO A 193 -16.79 -11.60 -8.44
CA PRO A 193 -17.08 -10.99 -7.15
C PRO A 193 -15.79 -10.86 -6.33
N VAL A 194 -15.64 -9.75 -5.60
CA VAL A 194 -14.54 -9.57 -4.66
C VAL A 194 -15.04 -9.81 -3.24
N ASP A 195 -14.36 -10.69 -2.51
CA ASP A 195 -14.56 -10.89 -1.09
C ASP A 195 -13.65 -9.92 -0.29
N PRO A 196 -14.20 -8.86 0.32
CA PRO A 196 -13.38 -7.88 1.03
C PRO A 196 -12.80 -8.41 2.35
N ALA A 197 -13.25 -9.55 2.85
CA ALA A 197 -12.81 -10.12 4.12
C ALA A 197 -11.50 -10.92 4.02
N VAL A 198 -11.16 -11.38 2.80
CA VAL A 198 -9.98 -12.23 2.60
C VAL A 198 -8.71 -11.43 2.37
N GLY A 199 -7.57 -12.04 2.67
CA GLY A 199 -6.27 -11.41 2.48
C GLY A 199 -5.18 -11.96 3.38
N LEU A 200 -4.18 -11.14 3.65
CA LEU A 200 -3.03 -11.43 4.51
C LEU A 200 -2.91 -10.33 5.57
N SER A 201 -2.58 -10.71 6.81
CA SER A 201 -2.14 -9.77 7.85
C SER A 201 -0.82 -10.22 8.46
N ASP A 202 -0.22 -9.33 9.25
CA ASP A 202 1.02 -9.57 9.99
C ASP A 202 2.17 -10.09 9.11
N VAL A 203 2.20 -9.65 7.84
CA VAL A 203 3.27 -10.02 6.91
C VAL A 203 4.59 -9.51 7.43
N ILE A 204 5.53 -10.43 7.61
CA ILE A 204 6.87 -10.16 8.12
C ILE A 204 7.59 -9.14 7.24
N ARG A 205 8.54 -8.39 7.83
CA ARG A 205 9.30 -7.36 7.13
C ARG A 205 10.67 -7.89 6.68
N LEU A 206 11.20 -7.34 5.58
CA LEU A 206 12.57 -7.57 5.12
C LEU A 206 13.58 -7.31 6.26
N GLY A 207 14.60 -8.14 6.35
CA GLY A 207 15.64 -8.04 7.36
C GLY A 207 15.25 -8.53 8.75
N THR A 208 14.00 -8.96 8.97
CA THR A 208 13.57 -9.51 10.26
C THR A 208 14.17 -10.91 10.47
N ARG A 209 14.74 -11.15 11.67
CA ARG A 209 15.18 -12.48 12.09
C ARG A 209 13.98 -13.27 12.61
N VAL A 210 13.86 -14.51 12.17
CA VAL A 210 12.80 -15.44 12.60
C VAL A 210 13.39 -16.76 13.07
N GLU A 211 12.69 -17.44 13.95
CA GLU A 211 12.96 -18.80 14.37
C GLU A 211 12.06 -19.79 13.60
N LYS A 212 12.50 -21.06 13.56
CA LYS A 212 11.64 -22.12 12.98
C LYS A 212 10.31 -22.20 13.73
N GLY A 213 9.20 -22.18 12.96
CA GLY A 213 7.83 -22.20 13.48
C GLY A 213 7.26 -20.83 13.82
N GLN A 214 8.04 -19.75 13.79
CA GLN A 214 7.55 -18.39 13.98
C GLN A 214 6.65 -17.97 12.81
N ALA A 215 5.59 -17.20 13.07
CA ALA A 215 4.69 -16.70 12.06
C ALA A 215 5.39 -15.72 11.10
N LEU A 216 5.20 -15.93 9.79
CA LEU A 216 5.62 -15.05 8.70
C LEU A 216 4.48 -14.17 8.20
N ALA A 217 3.24 -14.64 8.33
CA ALA A 217 2.00 -13.94 7.98
C ALA A 217 0.81 -14.69 8.55
N VAL A 218 -0.37 -14.07 8.52
CA VAL A 218 -1.67 -14.72 8.75
C VAL A 218 -2.50 -14.64 7.47
N VAL A 219 -3.01 -15.79 7.01
CA VAL A 219 -3.94 -15.90 5.89
C VAL A 219 -5.37 -15.78 6.43
N HIS A 220 -6.16 -14.92 5.82
CA HIS A 220 -7.60 -14.75 6.03
C HIS A 220 -8.35 -15.30 4.82
N ALA A 221 -9.18 -16.32 5.00
CA ALA A 221 -9.85 -17.03 3.90
C ALA A 221 -11.31 -17.33 4.24
N SER A 222 -12.12 -17.56 3.20
CA SER A 222 -13.52 -17.96 3.35
C SER A 222 -13.70 -19.48 3.51
N ARG A 223 -12.69 -20.28 3.12
CA ARG A 223 -12.73 -21.75 3.16
C ARG A 223 -11.38 -22.35 3.56
N PRO A 224 -11.38 -23.47 4.34
CA PRO A 224 -10.13 -24.11 4.78
C PRO A 224 -9.16 -24.46 3.65
N MET A 225 -9.67 -25.07 2.56
CA MET A 225 -8.82 -25.47 1.42
C MET A 225 -8.18 -24.28 0.69
N GLN A 226 -8.85 -23.11 0.66
CA GLN A 226 -8.26 -21.86 0.13
C GLN A 226 -7.14 -21.38 1.05
N ALA A 227 -7.37 -21.42 2.37
CA ALA A 227 -6.36 -21.04 3.36
C ALA A 227 -5.10 -21.91 3.21
N ASP A 228 -5.24 -23.23 3.10
CA ASP A 228 -4.10 -24.16 2.98
C ASP A 228 -3.26 -23.89 1.72
N ARG A 229 -3.92 -23.61 0.58
CA ARG A 229 -3.25 -23.23 -0.67
C ARG A 229 -2.52 -21.88 -0.53
N ALA A 230 -3.17 -20.89 0.08
CA ALA A 230 -2.58 -19.57 0.30
C ALA A 230 -1.39 -19.64 1.26
N VAL A 231 -1.46 -20.46 2.33
CA VAL A 231 -0.32 -20.72 3.23
C VAL A 231 0.90 -21.23 2.47
N ALA A 232 0.70 -22.18 1.55
CA ALA A 232 1.80 -22.69 0.72
C ALA A 232 2.38 -21.61 -0.21
N ALA A 233 1.52 -20.83 -0.88
CA ALA A 233 1.94 -19.75 -1.78
C ALA A 233 2.68 -18.64 -1.05
N VAL A 234 2.17 -18.16 0.08
CA VAL A 234 2.78 -17.11 0.90
C VAL A 234 4.12 -17.55 1.46
N ARG A 235 4.23 -18.81 1.93
CA ARG A 235 5.50 -19.37 2.39
C ARG A 235 6.54 -19.40 1.28
N ALA A 236 6.17 -19.77 0.06
CA ALA A 236 7.06 -19.81 -1.10
C ALA A 236 7.50 -18.41 -1.56
N ALA A 237 6.70 -17.38 -1.29
CA ALA A 237 6.99 -15.99 -1.64
C ALA A 237 8.02 -15.31 -0.70
N ILE A 238 8.37 -15.93 0.43
CA ILE A 238 9.28 -15.37 1.43
C ILE A 238 10.54 -16.23 1.49
N THR A 239 11.69 -15.63 1.17
CA THR A 239 13.00 -16.32 1.23
C THR A 239 13.70 -16.00 2.55
N LEU A 240 14.13 -17.04 3.23
CA LEU A 240 14.95 -16.96 4.44
C LEU A 240 16.43 -17.28 4.13
N GLY A 241 17.34 -16.71 4.89
CA GLY A 241 18.76 -16.98 4.76
C GLY A 241 19.55 -16.40 5.94
N ASP A 242 20.88 -16.57 5.92
CA ASP A 242 21.75 -16.21 7.06
C ASP A 242 22.35 -14.79 6.94
N ALA A 243 22.38 -14.22 5.72
CA ALA A 243 23.00 -12.92 5.49
C ALA A 243 22.11 -11.78 5.99
N ALA A 244 22.74 -10.74 6.53
CA ALA A 244 22.04 -9.50 6.83
C ALA A 244 21.49 -8.87 5.52
N THR A 245 20.24 -8.43 5.55
CA THR A 245 19.58 -7.79 4.40
C THR A 245 19.32 -6.33 4.74
N SER A 246 19.70 -5.43 3.83
CA SER A 246 19.36 -4.01 3.94
C SER A 246 17.90 -3.80 3.49
N THR A 247 17.16 -3.04 4.27
CA THR A 247 15.83 -2.58 3.86
C THR A 247 16.02 -1.34 2.99
N PRO A 248 15.44 -1.29 1.77
CA PRO A 248 15.48 -0.10 0.93
C PRO A 248 14.84 1.12 1.60
N GLU A 249 15.23 2.32 1.18
CA GLU A 249 14.55 3.54 1.59
C GLU A 249 13.14 3.58 0.99
N LEU A 250 12.17 4.03 1.81
CA LEU A 250 10.77 4.10 1.40
C LEU A 250 10.56 5.01 0.18
N ILE A 251 11.26 6.14 0.13
CA ILE A 251 11.24 7.08 -1.00
C ILE A 251 12.64 7.06 -1.60
N VAL A 252 12.72 6.52 -2.80
CA VAL A 252 13.98 6.30 -3.53
C VAL A 252 14.42 7.56 -4.27
N GLU A 253 13.47 8.27 -4.90
CA GLU A 253 13.78 9.44 -5.73
C GLU A 253 12.57 10.38 -5.86
N ARG A 254 12.84 11.67 -6.14
CA ARG A 254 11.82 12.68 -6.45
C ARG A 254 12.06 13.20 -7.87
N ILE A 255 10.99 13.31 -8.67
CA ILE A 255 11.02 13.74 -10.07
C ILE A 255 10.11 14.98 -10.25
N GLY A 256 10.66 16.08 -10.76
CA GLY A 256 9.95 17.33 -11.04
C GLY A 256 10.09 18.41 -9.98
#